data_94032558ed4cd3e27cf372bd9c6ebfa3
#
_entry.id   94032558ed4cd3e27cf372bd9c6ebfa3
#
_cell.length_a   1.000
_cell.length_b   1.000
_cell.length_c   1.000
_cell.angle_alpha   90.00
_cell.angle_beta   90.00
_cell.angle_gamma   90.00
#
_symmetry.space_group_name_H-M   'P 1'
#
loop_
_entity.id
_entity.type
_entity.pdbx_description
1 polymer ?
#
loop_
_entity_poly.entity_id
_entity_poly.type
_entity_poly.pdbx_seq_one_letter_code
_entity_poly.pdbx_strand_id
1 'polypeptide(L)'
;MMKLRINPLVAEDLKNNWQDFKKTLRNLEEVLKDIKIEVSRFSSSWNVLLPIIYFMYYNPEYRNNLDGIKAYLIRAVLFTYFQSGTTSKLQQMKSNINDNDYEITVDMLEQMNDLRVTDGKIDDIINSEKGSRVAGEALYFLGVDWINRNFKYEQDHLHPYDRFDSTKPISVS
;
A
#
# COMPACT_ATOMS: atom_id res chain seq x y z
N MET A 1 -0.84 29.86 12.07
CA MET A 1 0.11 29.34 11.06
C MET A 1 1.24 28.58 11.78
N MET A 2 1.18 27.27 11.77
CA MET A 2 2.12 26.42 12.51
C MET A 2 3.43 26.34 11.71
N LYS A 3 4.50 26.97 12.21
CA LYS A 3 5.83 26.86 11.58
C LYS A 3 6.35 25.46 11.87
N LEU A 4 6.39 24.60 10.86
CA LEU A 4 7.18 23.36 10.93
C LEU A 4 8.63 23.72 11.23
N ARG A 5 9.09 23.42 12.44
CA ARG A 5 10.52 23.52 12.81
C ARG A 5 11.21 22.27 12.27
N ILE A 6 11.69 22.33 11.06
CA ILE A 6 12.59 21.29 10.52
C ILE A 6 13.92 21.45 11.25
N ASN A 7 14.47 20.32 11.74
CA ASN A 7 15.81 20.30 12.33
C ASN A 7 16.82 20.88 11.32
N PRO A 8 17.64 21.88 11.67
CA PRO A 8 18.58 22.51 10.74
C PRO A 8 19.51 21.51 10.02
N LEU A 9 19.97 20.46 10.71
CA LEU A 9 20.82 19.41 10.11
C LEU A 9 20.08 18.65 9.01
N VAL A 10 18.80 18.33 9.23
CA VAL A 10 17.96 17.66 8.22
C VAL A 10 17.69 18.58 7.05
N ALA A 11 17.50 19.88 7.28
CA ALA A 11 17.29 20.85 6.23
C ALA A 11 18.52 21.03 5.34
N GLU A 12 19.72 21.00 5.93
CA GLU A 12 20.98 21.08 5.20
C GLU A 12 21.26 19.83 4.39
N ASP A 13 21.08 18.66 4.98
CA ASP A 13 21.19 17.36 4.29
C ASP A 13 20.21 17.29 3.10
N LEU A 14 18.94 17.63 3.31
CA LEU A 14 17.96 17.68 2.25
C LEU A 14 18.33 18.67 1.12
N LYS A 15 18.93 19.81 1.48
CA LYS A 15 19.39 20.80 0.48
C LYS A 15 20.54 20.25 -0.35
N ASN A 16 21.48 19.57 0.27
CA ASN A 16 22.66 19.01 -0.40
C ASN A 16 22.28 17.85 -1.32
N ASN A 17 21.30 17.03 -0.93
CA ASN A 17 20.85 15.86 -1.67
C ASN A 17 19.53 16.08 -2.42
N TRP A 18 19.11 17.33 -2.62
CA TRP A 18 17.80 17.68 -3.19
C TRP A 18 17.57 17.12 -4.60
N GLN A 19 18.61 17.05 -5.44
CA GLN A 19 18.49 16.53 -6.79
C GLN A 19 18.24 15.03 -6.78
N ASP A 20 18.93 14.27 -5.91
CA ASP A 20 18.76 12.83 -5.77
C ASP A 20 17.38 12.50 -5.20
N PHE A 21 16.92 13.27 -4.21
CA PHE A 21 15.58 13.15 -3.69
C PHE A 21 14.49 13.37 -4.75
N LYS A 22 14.62 14.44 -5.56
CA LYS A 22 13.70 14.68 -6.69
C LYS A 22 13.74 13.56 -7.74
N LYS A 23 14.91 13.01 -8.01
CA LYS A 23 15.06 11.88 -8.91
C LYS A 23 14.33 10.65 -8.37
N THR A 24 14.49 10.35 -7.07
CA THR A 24 13.77 9.25 -6.41
C THR A 24 12.26 9.41 -6.52
N LEU A 25 11.71 10.62 -6.32
CA LEU A 25 10.28 10.87 -6.46
C LEU A 25 9.77 10.64 -7.90
N ARG A 26 10.54 11.02 -8.92
CA ARG A 26 10.19 10.74 -10.32
C ARG A 26 10.24 9.25 -10.62
N ASN A 27 11.26 8.57 -10.14
CA ASN A 27 11.41 7.14 -10.29
C ASN A 27 10.27 6.37 -9.58
N LEU A 28 9.77 6.87 -8.44
CA LEU A 28 8.61 6.28 -7.77
C LEU A 28 7.38 6.25 -8.67
N GLU A 29 7.12 7.33 -9.41
CA GLU A 29 6.01 7.36 -10.37
C GLU A 29 6.16 6.29 -11.46
N GLU A 30 7.37 6.09 -11.97
CA GLU A 30 7.66 5.03 -12.94
C GLU A 30 7.46 3.63 -12.33
N VAL A 31 7.99 3.40 -11.12
CA VAL A 31 7.81 2.13 -10.41
C VAL A 31 6.32 1.81 -10.21
N LEU A 32 5.52 2.78 -9.77
CA LEU A 32 4.08 2.57 -9.59
C LEU A 32 3.38 2.23 -10.92
N LYS A 33 3.80 2.83 -12.04
CA LYS A 33 3.32 2.47 -13.38
C LYS A 33 3.73 1.05 -13.77
N ASP A 34 4.98 0.66 -13.51
CA ASP A 34 5.51 -0.67 -13.84
C ASP A 34 4.74 -1.77 -13.09
N ILE A 35 4.43 -1.56 -11.81
CA ILE A 35 3.63 -2.49 -10.99
C ILE A 35 2.12 -2.31 -11.17
N LYS A 36 1.68 -1.40 -12.07
CA LYS A 36 0.29 -1.10 -12.43
C LYS A 36 -0.57 -0.57 -11.28
N ILE A 37 0.00 0.13 -10.32
CA ILE A 37 -0.73 0.74 -9.21
C ILE A 37 -0.84 2.25 -9.41
N GLU A 38 -2.05 2.79 -9.34
CA GLU A 38 -2.30 4.22 -9.50
C GLU A 38 -1.97 5.02 -8.23
N VAL A 39 -1.24 6.14 -8.40
CA VAL A 39 -0.89 7.05 -7.30
C VAL A 39 -2.12 7.57 -6.55
N SER A 40 -3.23 7.76 -7.25
CA SER A 40 -4.51 8.23 -6.68
C SER A 40 -5.04 7.36 -5.54
N ARG A 41 -4.67 6.06 -5.53
CA ARG A 41 -5.06 5.12 -4.47
C ARG A 41 -4.49 5.47 -3.10
N PHE A 42 -3.39 6.21 -3.06
CA PHE A 42 -2.73 6.61 -1.81
C PHE A 42 -3.19 7.98 -1.28
N SER A 43 -4.15 8.64 -1.93
CA SER A 43 -4.62 9.97 -1.54
C SER A 43 -5.10 10.06 -0.09
N SER A 44 -5.59 8.98 0.49
CA SER A 44 -6.01 8.88 1.89
C SER A 44 -4.86 8.60 2.86
N SER A 45 -3.71 8.13 2.39
CA SER A 45 -2.55 7.79 3.23
C SER A 45 -1.24 7.78 2.45
N TRP A 46 -0.69 8.94 2.17
CA TRP A 46 0.63 9.10 1.55
C TRP A 46 1.77 8.44 2.35
N ASN A 47 1.55 8.19 3.65
CA ASN A 47 2.53 7.52 4.51
C ASN A 47 2.93 6.13 4.01
N VAL A 48 2.04 5.47 3.24
CA VAL A 48 2.33 4.17 2.60
C VAL A 48 3.50 4.26 1.61
N LEU A 49 3.71 5.41 0.99
CA LEU A 49 4.78 5.60 0.01
C LEU A 49 6.14 5.94 0.64
N LEU A 50 6.17 6.46 1.88
CA LEU A 50 7.41 6.90 2.52
C LEU A 50 8.46 5.79 2.68
N PRO A 51 8.12 4.56 3.10
CA PRO A 51 9.10 3.46 3.15
C PRO A 51 9.67 3.09 1.78
N ILE A 52 8.86 3.21 0.71
CA ILE A 52 9.35 2.95 -0.65
C ILE A 52 10.30 4.03 -1.11
N ILE A 53 9.98 5.30 -0.84
CA ILE A 53 10.87 6.43 -1.14
C ILE A 53 12.21 6.24 -0.41
N TYR A 54 12.17 5.86 0.88
CA TYR A 54 13.35 5.57 1.68
C TYR A 54 14.17 4.43 1.05
N PHE A 55 13.53 3.31 0.76
CA PHE A 55 14.15 2.16 0.10
C PHE A 55 14.82 2.53 -1.23
N MET A 56 14.09 3.19 -2.13
CA MET A 56 14.60 3.58 -3.45
C MET A 56 15.73 4.60 -3.38
N TYR A 57 15.75 5.44 -2.34
CA TYR A 57 16.81 6.43 -2.15
C TYR A 57 18.14 5.79 -1.77
N TYR A 58 18.10 4.73 -0.94
CA TYR A 58 19.30 4.05 -0.47
C TYR A 58 19.70 2.81 -1.28
N ASN A 59 18.79 2.27 -2.11
CA ASN A 59 19.07 1.11 -2.95
C ASN A 59 18.97 1.49 -4.43
N PRO A 60 20.10 1.68 -5.14
CA PRO A 60 20.10 2.01 -6.58
C PRO A 60 19.48 0.89 -7.45
N GLU A 61 19.49 -0.35 -6.97
CA GLU A 61 18.99 -1.53 -7.69
C GLU A 61 17.53 -1.87 -7.32
N TYR A 62 16.79 -0.92 -6.78
CA TYR A 62 15.39 -1.10 -6.33
C TYR A 62 14.48 -1.78 -7.38
N ARG A 63 14.81 -1.69 -8.66
CA ARG A 63 14.02 -2.34 -9.74
C ARG A 63 14.06 -3.87 -9.67
N ASN A 64 15.04 -4.46 -9.00
CA ASN A 64 15.11 -5.90 -8.78
C ASN A 64 14.09 -6.37 -7.73
N ASN A 65 13.48 -5.42 -7.00
CA ASN A 65 12.57 -5.68 -5.87
C ASN A 65 11.11 -5.23 -6.14
N LEU A 66 10.68 -5.15 -7.40
CA LEU A 66 9.33 -4.69 -7.74
C LEU A 66 8.22 -5.54 -7.12
N ASP A 67 8.42 -6.85 -7.01
CA ASP A 67 7.46 -7.76 -6.37
C ASP A 67 7.33 -7.48 -4.87
N GLY A 68 8.44 -7.20 -4.19
CA GLY A 68 8.45 -6.80 -2.79
C GLY A 68 7.74 -5.46 -2.57
N ILE A 69 7.99 -4.46 -3.43
CA ILE A 69 7.29 -3.18 -3.41
C ILE A 69 5.78 -3.38 -3.61
N LYS A 70 5.38 -4.17 -4.62
CA LYS A 70 3.97 -4.46 -4.90
C LYS A 70 3.30 -5.16 -3.72
N ALA A 71 3.95 -6.19 -3.16
CA ALA A 71 3.44 -6.92 -2.00
C ALA A 71 3.28 -6.00 -0.77
N TYR A 72 4.27 -5.14 -0.49
CA TYR A 72 4.19 -4.17 0.58
C TYR A 72 3.00 -3.21 0.40
N LEU A 73 2.85 -2.60 -0.78
CA LEU A 73 1.78 -1.64 -1.05
C LEU A 73 0.40 -2.25 -0.88
N ILE A 74 0.17 -3.43 -1.44
CA ILE A 74 -1.10 -4.15 -1.32
C ILE A 74 -1.42 -4.42 0.16
N ARG A 75 -0.46 -4.97 0.91
CA ARG A 75 -0.65 -5.29 2.33
C ARG A 75 -0.85 -4.05 3.18
N ALA A 76 -0.06 -3.00 2.96
CA ALA A 76 -0.17 -1.75 3.72
C ALA A 76 -1.53 -1.06 3.54
N VAL A 77 -2.13 -1.18 2.35
CA VAL A 77 -3.45 -0.64 2.05
C VAL A 77 -4.57 -1.53 2.60
N LEU A 78 -4.55 -2.83 2.28
CA LEU A 78 -5.59 -3.77 2.68
C LEU A 78 -5.64 -4.02 4.18
N PHE A 79 -4.48 -4.09 4.84
CA PHE A 79 -4.40 -4.27 6.30
C PHE A 79 -4.44 -2.94 7.06
N THR A 80 -4.70 -1.83 6.37
CA THR A 80 -4.80 -0.48 6.97
C THR A 80 -3.60 -0.13 7.86
N TYR A 81 -2.40 -0.50 7.42
CA TYR A 81 -1.17 -0.48 8.22
C TYR A 81 -0.90 0.86 8.91
N PHE A 82 -1.18 1.99 8.27
CA PHE A 82 -0.97 3.33 8.82
C PHE A 82 -2.21 3.96 9.48
N GLN A 83 -3.24 3.18 9.79
CA GLN A 83 -4.43 3.72 10.44
C GLN A 83 -4.14 4.27 11.84
N SER A 84 -3.17 3.69 12.55
CA SER A 84 -2.72 4.15 13.87
C SER A 84 -1.21 4.00 14.01
N GLY A 85 -0.59 4.77 14.92
CA GLY A 85 0.83 4.65 15.24
C GLY A 85 1.78 4.94 14.07
N THR A 86 1.44 5.87 13.18
CA THR A 86 2.18 6.15 11.95
C THR A 86 3.68 6.35 12.17
N THR A 87 4.08 7.15 13.18
CA THR A 87 5.49 7.43 13.43
C THR A 87 6.27 6.18 13.82
N SER A 88 5.73 5.36 14.74
CA SER A 88 6.37 4.12 15.17
C SER A 88 6.45 3.10 14.03
N LYS A 89 5.42 3.02 13.20
CA LYS A 89 5.40 2.14 12.02
C LYS A 89 6.38 2.56 10.94
N LEU A 90 6.55 3.85 10.71
CA LEU A 90 7.59 4.35 9.81
C LEU A 90 8.99 4.03 10.33
N GLN A 91 9.23 4.19 11.64
CA GLN A 91 10.50 3.82 12.26
C GLN A 91 10.76 2.31 12.16
N GLN A 92 9.74 1.48 12.42
CA GLN A 92 9.83 0.04 12.28
C GLN A 92 10.15 -0.37 10.83
N MET A 93 9.45 0.20 9.85
CA MET A 93 9.74 -0.07 8.43
C MET A 93 11.18 0.32 8.06
N LYS A 94 11.62 1.50 8.50
CA LYS A 94 13.00 1.93 8.29
C LYS A 94 14.01 0.94 8.88
N SER A 95 13.80 0.48 10.12
CA SER A 95 14.68 -0.51 10.76
C SER A 95 14.69 -1.81 9.95
N ASN A 96 13.53 -2.36 9.63
CA ASN A 96 13.44 -3.62 8.88
C ASN A 96 14.10 -3.53 7.50
N ILE A 97 13.95 -2.41 6.79
CA ILE A 97 14.62 -2.18 5.50
C ILE A 97 16.15 -2.16 5.69
N ASN A 98 16.64 -1.46 6.72
CA ASN A 98 18.08 -1.41 7.00
C ASN A 98 18.64 -2.78 7.37
N ASP A 99 17.91 -3.54 8.20
CA ASP A 99 18.32 -4.85 8.69
C ASP A 99 18.21 -5.93 7.59
N ASN A 100 17.51 -5.63 6.49
CA ASN A 100 17.32 -6.48 5.32
C ASN A 100 18.11 -5.95 4.09
N ASP A 101 19.34 -5.51 4.31
CA ASP A 101 20.27 -5.02 3.27
C ASP A 101 19.68 -3.93 2.34
N TYR A 102 18.86 -3.06 2.90
CA TYR A 102 18.10 -2.06 2.14
C TYR A 102 17.18 -2.65 1.07
N GLU A 103 16.52 -3.76 1.37
CA GLU A 103 15.53 -4.38 0.49
C GLU A 103 14.14 -4.47 1.14
N ILE A 104 13.11 -4.45 0.29
CA ILE A 104 11.73 -4.78 0.68
C ILE A 104 11.39 -6.12 0.03
N THR A 105 11.51 -7.20 0.79
CA THR A 105 11.21 -8.54 0.33
C THR A 105 9.91 -9.08 0.91
N VAL A 106 9.31 -10.08 0.25
CA VAL A 106 8.13 -10.77 0.79
C VAL A 106 8.46 -11.43 2.12
N ASP A 107 9.63 -12.03 2.25
CA ASP A 107 10.08 -12.70 3.47
C ASP A 107 10.20 -11.72 4.65
N MET A 108 10.73 -10.51 4.41
CA MET A 108 10.74 -9.44 5.42
C MET A 108 9.32 -9.10 5.87
N LEU A 109 8.37 -8.99 4.93
CA LEU A 109 6.97 -8.66 5.24
C LEU A 109 6.28 -9.78 6.04
N GLU A 110 6.62 -11.06 5.80
CA GLU A 110 6.08 -12.19 6.55
C GLU A 110 6.59 -12.23 8.02
N GLN A 111 7.73 -11.62 8.30
CA GLN A 111 8.26 -11.49 9.66
C GLN A 111 7.59 -10.35 10.44
N MET A 112 6.92 -9.43 9.76
CA MET A 112 6.23 -8.30 10.37
C MET A 112 4.78 -8.65 10.72
N ASN A 113 4.44 -8.74 12.01
CA ASN A 113 3.10 -9.11 12.47
C ASN A 113 1.97 -8.31 11.79
N ASP A 114 2.18 -7.01 11.58
CA ASP A 114 1.18 -6.12 10.98
C ASP A 114 1.03 -6.32 9.46
N LEU A 115 2.07 -6.80 8.77
CA LEU A 115 2.08 -6.98 7.31
C LEU A 115 2.07 -8.44 6.87
N ARG A 116 2.29 -9.39 7.80
CA ARG A 116 2.19 -10.81 7.51
C ARG A 116 0.77 -11.18 7.09
N VAL A 117 0.65 -12.04 6.08
CA VAL A 117 -0.62 -12.60 5.65
C VAL A 117 -1.06 -13.67 6.65
N THR A 118 -2.30 -13.60 7.12
CA THR A 118 -2.91 -14.59 8.01
C THR A 118 -4.35 -14.85 7.57
N ASP A 119 -4.89 -16.04 7.88
CA ASP A 119 -6.29 -16.39 7.56
C ASP A 119 -7.26 -15.36 8.13
N GLY A 120 -7.04 -14.89 9.38
CA GLY A 120 -7.89 -13.86 9.99
C GLY A 120 -7.91 -12.55 9.20
N LYS A 121 -6.77 -12.08 8.67
CA LYS A 121 -6.73 -10.87 7.82
C LYS A 121 -7.41 -11.09 6.47
N ILE A 122 -7.30 -12.29 5.91
CA ILE A 122 -8.02 -12.64 4.69
C ILE A 122 -9.53 -12.65 4.95
N ASP A 123 -9.96 -13.26 6.05
CA ASP A 123 -11.36 -13.27 6.46
C ASP A 123 -11.91 -11.86 6.70
N ASP A 124 -11.14 -10.97 7.33
CA ASP A 124 -11.50 -9.56 7.53
C ASP A 124 -11.73 -8.83 6.19
N ILE A 125 -10.89 -9.11 5.18
CA ILE A 125 -11.06 -8.54 3.84
C ILE A 125 -12.30 -9.10 3.16
N ILE A 126 -12.49 -10.43 3.16
CA ILE A 126 -13.62 -11.11 2.51
C ILE A 126 -14.95 -10.67 3.13
N ASN A 127 -14.99 -10.52 4.45
CA ASN A 127 -16.17 -10.12 5.18
C ASN A 127 -16.35 -8.59 5.31
N SER A 128 -15.49 -7.81 4.64
CA SER A 128 -15.61 -6.36 4.68
C SER A 128 -16.91 -5.89 4.01
N GLU A 129 -17.57 -4.90 4.62
CA GLU A 129 -18.85 -4.38 4.13
C GLU A 129 -18.74 -3.82 2.71
N LYS A 130 -19.78 -4.05 1.89
CA LYS A 130 -19.93 -3.42 0.57
C LYS A 130 -19.83 -1.90 0.73
N GLY A 131 -19.08 -1.25 -0.15
CA GLY A 131 -18.86 0.18 -0.11
C GLY A 131 -17.78 0.61 0.88
N SER A 132 -17.26 -0.30 1.72
CA SER A 132 -16.11 0.00 2.55
C SER A 132 -14.86 0.24 1.69
N ARG A 133 -13.92 1.01 2.24
CA ARG A 133 -12.65 1.25 1.56
C ARG A 133 -11.89 -0.06 1.32
N VAL A 134 -11.86 -0.96 2.29
CA VAL A 134 -11.15 -2.25 2.18
C VAL A 134 -11.72 -3.10 1.05
N ALA A 135 -13.05 -3.22 0.96
CA ALA A 135 -13.70 -3.93 -0.15
C ALA A 135 -13.36 -3.33 -1.52
N GLY A 136 -13.38 -1.98 -1.63
CA GLY A 136 -13.02 -1.28 -2.86
C GLY A 136 -11.56 -1.49 -3.28
N GLU A 137 -10.64 -1.43 -2.32
CA GLU A 137 -9.21 -1.66 -2.59
C GLU A 137 -8.94 -3.13 -2.92
N ALA A 138 -9.60 -4.08 -2.25
CA ALA A 138 -9.48 -5.51 -2.56
C ALA A 138 -9.89 -5.80 -4.01
N LEU A 139 -11.04 -5.29 -4.44
CA LEU A 139 -11.49 -5.43 -5.83
C LEU A 139 -10.52 -4.78 -6.82
N TYR A 140 -9.98 -3.61 -6.49
CA TYR A 140 -8.98 -2.95 -7.32
C TYR A 140 -7.73 -3.82 -7.49
N PHE A 141 -7.14 -4.32 -6.38
CA PHE A 141 -5.93 -5.12 -6.46
C PHE A 141 -6.13 -6.50 -7.11
N LEU A 142 -7.31 -7.11 -6.97
CA LEU A 142 -7.66 -8.34 -7.68
C LEU A 142 -7.77 -8.12 -9.20
N GLY A 143 -8.26 -6.95 -9.60
CA GLY A 143 -8.47 -6.61 -10.99
C GLY A 143 -7.30 -5.89 -11.67
N VAL A 144 -6.24 -5.52 -10.95
CA VAL A 144 -5.18 -4.61 -11.42
C VAL A 144 -4.52 -5.03 -12.74
N ASP A 145 -4.40 -6.31 -12.99
CA ASP A 145 -3.82 -6.84 -14.23
C ASP A 145 -4.81 -6.86 -15.42
N TRP A 146 -6.10 -6.74 -15.15
CA TRP A 146 -7.20 -6.84 -16.12
C TRP A 146 -7.87 -5.50 -16.38
N ILE A 147 -7.62 -4.53 -15.53
CA ILE A 147 -8.27 -3.23 -15.54
C ILE A 147 -7.78 -2.40 -16.73
N ASN A 148 -8.66 -2.15 -17.67
CA ASN A 148 -8.50 -1.02 -18.57
C ASN A 148 -8.77 0.27 -17.75
N ARG A 149 -7.75 1.13 -17.60
CA ARG A 149 -7.73 2.33 -16.74
C ARG A 149 -8.85 3.36 -17.01
N ASN A 150 -9.64 3.14 -18.05
CA ASN A 150 -10.72 4.03 -18.48
C ASN A 150 -12.10 3.68 -17.88
N PHE A 151 -12.23 2.63 -17.08
CA PHE A 151 -13.50 2.23 -16.48
C PHE A 151 -13.58 2.63 -15.00
N LYS A 152 -14.71 3.21 -14.61
CA LYS A 152 -15.10 3.33 -13.21
C LYS A 152 -15.68 1.98 -12.78
N TYR A 153 -15.14 1.43 -11.68
CA TYR A 153 -15.66 0.21 -11.08
C TYR A 153 -16.74 0.55 -10.09
N GLU A 154 -17.87 -0.10 -10.22
CA GLU A 154 -18.92 -0.09 -9.21
C GLU A 154 -18.91 -1.44 -8.47
N GLN A 155 -19.05 -1.39 -7.16
CA GLN A 155 -19.23 -2.59 -6.36
C GLN A 155 -20.67 -3.04 -6.52
N ASP A 156 -20.88 -4.11 -7.27
CA ASP A 156 -22.20 -4.70 -7.42
C ASP A 156 -22.27 -6.05 -6.70
N HIS A 157 -23.49 -6.47 -6.37
CA HIS A 157 -23.75 -7.80 -5.83
C HIS A 157 -24.18 -8.72 -6.96
N LEU A 158 -23.68 -9.96 -6.93
CA LEU A 158 -24.20 -11.03 -7.78
C LEU A 158 -25.70 -11.28 -7.54
N HIS A 159 -26.18 -10.95 -6.33
CA HIS A 159 -27.60 -10.95 -6.00
C HIS A 159 -27.98 -9.62 -5.32
N PRO A 160 -29.14 -9.00 -5.65
CA PRO A 160 -29.64 -7.81 -4.97
C PRO A 160 -29.82 -8.05 -3.47
N TYR A 161 -29.34 -7.12 -2.64
CA TYR A 161 -29.33 -7.25 -1.17
C TYR A 161 -30.74 -7.41 -0.60
N ASP A 162 -31.76 -6.82 -1.26
CA ASP A 162 -33.17 -6.87 -0.90
C ASP A 162 -33.84 -8.25 -1.15
N ARG A 163 -33.15 -9.16 -1.86
CA ARG A 163 -33.60 -10.55 -2.09
C ARG A 163 -32.94 -11.56 -1.14
N PHE A 164 -32.07 -11.11 -0.25
CA PHE A 164 -31.42 -11.97 0.72
C PHE A 164 -32.30 -12.12 1.96
N ASP A 165 -33.22 -13.06 1.92
CA ASP A 165 -33.97 -13.51 3.09
C ASP A 165 -33.18 -14.65 3.75
N SER A 166 -32.52 -14.36 4.87
CA SER A 166 -31.70 -15.32 5.62
C SER A 166 -32.48 -16.54 6.11
N THR A 167 -33.81 -16.53 5.96
CA THR A 167 -34.69 -17.64 6.36
C THR A 167 -35.04 -18.59 5.23
N LYS A 168 -34.65 -18.29 3.98
CA LYS A 168 -34.95 -19.13 2.82
C LYS A 168 -33.71 -19.79 2.26
N PRO A 169 -33.71 -21.11 2.01
CA PRO A 169 -32.62 -21.78 1.33
C PRO A 169 -32.50 -21.25 -0.11
N ILE A 170 -31.26 -21.04 -0.56
CA ILE A 170 -30.95 -20.60 -1.94
C ILE A 170 -31.43 -21.71 -2.87
N SER A 171 -32.50 -21.47 -3.62
CA SER A 171 -32.90 -22.35 -4.71
C SER A 171 -32.03 -22.05 -5.92
N VAL A 172 -31.08 -22.91 -6.19
CA VAL A 172 -30.33 -22.93 -7.47
C VAL A 172 -31.27 -23.48 -8.55
N SER A 173 -31.72 -22.62 -9.43
CA SER A 173 -32.45 -22.99 -10.66
C SER A 173 -31.45 -23.01 -11.81
#